data_c0e1528139210938d26220c0b56f4f9f
#
_entry.id   c0e1528139210938d26220c0b56f4f9f
#
_cell.length_a   1.000
_cell.length_b   1.000
_cell.length_c   1.000
_cell.angle_alpha   90.00
_cell.angle_beta   90.00
_cell.angle_gamma   90.00
#
_symmetry.space_group_name_H-M   'P 1'
#
loop_
_entity.id
_entity.type
_entity.pdbx_description
1 polymer ?
#
loop_
_entity_poly.entity_id
_entity_poly.type
_entity_poly.pdbx_seq_one_letter_code
_entity_poly.pdbx_strand_id
1 'polypeptide(L)'
;MNAPLDQHLEQAFETAEESHTEPSSFQTAPHFPIYMDYSATTPVDPRVADKMIPFLREQFGNPASRSHMYGWSAEAAVEEARAHVAALVGADPREIIWTSGATESNNLALKGAAQFYKTKGKHIITVKTEHKAVLDTVRELERVGFSATYLEPQDNGLITVEQLEAAIRPDTILVSVMLVNNEIGVVQPIDAIGELCRSKGIIFHCDAAQATGKVHINLEQSKVDLMTFTAHKTYGPKGIGALYVRRKPRVRLEAQMHGGGHERGLRSGTLPTHQIAGMGEAFRIAKEEMDTEIVRITALRDRLAKGLMEIEEVYINGDMANRVPHNLNVSFNYVEGESLIMAIK
;
A
#
# COMPACT_ATOMS: atom_id res chain seq x y z
N MET A 1 64.27 -15.15 30.00
CA MET A 1 64.06 -13.84 29.37
C MET A 1 62.73 -13.95 28.63
N ASN A 2 61.67 -13.64 29.33
CA ASN A 2 60.32 -13.63 28.79
C ASN A 2 59.97 -12.18 28.42
N ALA A 3 59.74 -11.90 27.17
CA ALA A 3 59.15 -10.66 26.70
C ALA A 3 57.62 -10.78 26.71
N PRO A 4 56.88 -9.75 27.06
CA PRO A 4 55.44 -9.85 27.30
C PRO A 4 54.64 -9.85 26.00
N LEU A 5 53.80 -10.88 25.88
CA LEU A 5 52.86 -11.09 24.78
C LEU A 5 51.54 -10.29 24.96
N ASP A 6 51.42 -9.48 26.01
CA ASP A 6 50.14 -8.88 26.42
C ASP A 6 49.85 -7.49 25.83
N GLN A 7 50.88 -6.77 25.34
CA GLN A 7 50.67 -5.41 24.82
C GLN A 7 50.05 -5.36 23.40
N HIS A 8 50.17 -6.42 22.60
CA HIS A 8 49.57 -6.46 21.26
C HIS A 8 48.12 -6.92 21.25
N LEU A 9 47.66 -7.58 22.31
CA LEU A 9 46.26 -7.97 22.45
C LEU A 9 45.38 -6.83 23.00
N GLU A 10 45.91 -6.01 23.90
CA GLU A 10 45.18 -4.83 24.38
C GLU A 10 44.99 -3.76 23.29
N GLN A 11 46.05 -3.51 22.45
CA GLN A 11 45.88 -2.61 21.30
C GLN A 11 44.93 -3.14 20.21
N ALA A 12 44.79 -4.44 20.06
CA ALA A 12 43.84 -5.03 19.12
C ALA A 12 42.40 -4.97 19.62
N PHE A 13 42.19 -4.92 20.95
CA PHE A 13 40.84 -4.72 21.52
C PHE A 13 40.42 -3.25 21.52
N GLU A 14 41.33 -2.30 21.76
CA GLU A 14 41.03 -0.87 21.69
C GLU A 14 40.75 -0.39 20.25
N THR A 15 41.35 -1.00 19.22
CA THR A 15 41.08 -0.67 17.82
C THR A 15 39.82 -1.36 17.26
N ALA A 16 39.24 -2.33 17.96
CA ALA A 16 37.99 -2.99 17.58
C ALA A 16 36.76 -2.28 18.13
N GLU A 17 36.87 -1.41 19.13
CA GLU A 17 35.76 -0.64 19.68
C GLU A 17 35.46 0.68 18.92
N GLU A 18 36.33 1.15 18.03
CA GLU A 18 36.09 2.39 17.26
C GLU A 18 35.48 2.21 15.86
N SER A 19 35.12 0.99 15.47
CA SER A 19 34.36 0.77 14.21
C SER A 19 32.87 0.51 14.44
N HIS A 20 32.26 1.11 15.45
CA HIS A 20 30.82 1.20 15.50
C HIS A 20 30.37 2.26 14.48
N THR A 21 29.98 1.79 13.29
CA THR A 21 29.08 2.54 12.40
C THR A 21 27.96 3.15 13.25
N GLU A 22 27.84 4.47 13.23
CA GLU A 22 26.75 5.18 13.91
C GLU A 22 25.43 4.50 13.53
N PRO A 23 24.60 4.07 14.49
CA PRO A 23 23.27 3.56 14.17
C PRO A 23 22.51 4.71 13.52
N SER A 24 21.83 4.38 12.43
CA SER A 24 20.96 5.30 11.69
C SER A 24 20.20 6.22 12.63
N SER A 25 20.06 7.49 12.28
CA SER A 25 19.58 8.66 13.04
C SER A 25 18.19 8.55 13.70
N PHE A 26 17.70 7.36 13.98
CA PHE A 26 16.43 7.07 14.67
C PHE A 26 16.57 6.71 16.15
N GLN A 27 17.77 6.76 16.75
CA GLN A 27 17.94 6.58 18.20
C GLN A 27 17.94 7.91 18.96
N THR A 28 16.91 8.73 18.74
CA THR A 28 16.58 9.75 19.71
C THR A 28 15.81 9.13 20.87
N ALA A 29 16.03 9.62 22.11
CA ALA A 29 15.23 9.24 23.26
C ALA A 29 13.73 9.27 22.91
N PRO A 30 12.90 8.35 23.45
CA PRO A 30 11.50 8.30 23.08
C PRO A 30 10.84 9.66 23.32
N HIS A 31 10.31 10.22 22.25
CA HIS A 31 9.57 11.47 22.31
C HIS A 31 8.11 11.16 22.57
N PHE A 32 7.57 11.67 23.66
CA PHE A 32 6.15 11.49 24.00
C PHE A 32 5.31 12.61 23.39
N PRO A 33 4.05 12.30 22.94
CA PRO A 33 3.43 10.97 22.89
C PRO A 33 4.03 10.07 21.83
N ILE A 34 4.04 8.73 22.06
CA ILE A 34 4.51 7.76 21.08
C ILE A 34 3.36 7.46 20.10
N TYR A 35 3.53 7.81 18.84
CA TYR A 35 2.55 7.51 17.79
C TYR A 35 2.73 6.08 17.29
N MET A 36 1.69 5.24 17.42
CA MET A 36 1.72 3.83 17.01
C MET A 36 0.69 3.47 15.93
N ASP A 37 -0.13 4.42 15.46
CA ASP A 37 -1.15 4.18 14.43
C ASP A 37 -0.61 4.33 13.00
N TYR A 38 0.46 3.59 12.68
CA TYR A 38 1.11 3.62 11.36
C TYR A 38 0.25 3.01 10.24
N SER A 39 -0.84 2.32 10.57
CA SER A 39 -1.83 1.87 9.59
C SER A 39 -2.73 2.99 9.09
N ALA A 40 -2.95 4.04 9.89
CA ALA A 40 -3.70 5.23 9.45
C ALA A 40 -2.86 6.11 8.53
N THR A 41 -1.63 6.42 8.91
CA THR A 41 -0.67 7.21 8.13
C THR A 41 0.73 7.06 8.71
N THR A 42 1.76 7.36 7.92
CA THR A 42 3.15 7.41 8.37
C THR A 42 3.69 8.85 8.30
N PRO A 43 4.75 9.20 9.07
CA PRO A 43 5.53 10.39 8.77
C PRO A 43 6.14 10.26 7.37
N VAL A 44 6.51 11.40 6.77
CA VAL A 44 7.30 11.40 5.54
C VAL A 44 8.77 11.12 5.91
N ASP A 45 9.40 10.17 5.21
CA ASP A 45 10.84 9.91 5.38
C ASP A 45 11.64 11.18 5.04
N PRO A 46 12.65 11.56 5.84
CA PRO A 46 13.46 12.75 5.54
C PRO A 46 14.05 12.76 4.12
N ARG A 47 14.51 11.61 3.62
CA ARG A 47 15.03 11.45 2.25
C ARG A 47 13.97 11.74 1.19
N VAL A 48 12.72 11.37 1.48
CA VAL A 48 11.56 11.68 0.63
C VAL A 48 11.25 13.17 0.65
N ALA A 49 11.27 13.80 1.83
CA ALA A 49 11.06 15.24 1.95
C ALA A 49 12.13 16.04 1.18
N ASP A 50 13.40 15.65 1.30
CA ASP A 50 14.52 16.25 0.57
C ASP A 50 14.36 16.13 -0.94
N LYS A 51 13.88 14.98 -1.45
CA LYS A 51 13.56 14.79 -2.89
C LYS A 51 12.42 15.71 -3.37
N MET A 52 11.47 16.06 -2.48
CA MET A 52 10.31 16.92 -2.82
C MET A 52 10.64 18.41 -2.89
N ILE A 53 11.50 18.90 -1.99
CA ILE A 53 11.77 20.33 -1.78
C ILE A 53 12.17 21.07 -3.08
N PRO A 54 13.08 20.54 -3.94
CA PRO A 54 13.45 21.22 -5.18
C PRO A 54 12.26 21.50 -6.11
N PHE A 55 11.28 20.59 -6.17
CA PHE A 55 10.09 20.76 -7.02
C PHE A 55 9.06 21.74 -6.45
N LEU A 56 9.20 22.14 -5.20
CA LEU A 56 8.38 23.19 -4.58
C LEU A 56 8.96 24.59 -4.82
N ARG A 57 10.29 24.75 -5.00
CA ARG A 57 10.98 26.03 -4.97
C ARG A 57 11.65 26.40 -6.30
N GLU A 58 12.38 25.46 -6.89
CA GLU A 58 13.31 25.71 -8.01
C GLU A 58 12.84 25.07 -9.30
N GLN A 59 12.42 23.80 -9.25
CA GLN A 59 12.01 22.99 -10.39
C GLN A 59 10.48 22.87 -10.50
N PHE A 60 9.78 23.98 -10.28
CA PHE A 60 8.31 24.04 -10.19
C PHE A 60 7.57 23.95 -11.53
N GLY A 61 8.24 23.51 -12.60
CA GLY A 61 7.67 23.45 -13.93
C GLY A 61 6.44 22.54 -14.04
N ASN A 62 5.55 22.86 -14.98
CA ASN A 62 4.43 22.01 -15.32
C ASN A 62 4.90 20.90 -16.27
N PRO A 63 4.78 19.60 -15.94
CA PRO A 63 5.23 18.51 -16.80
C PRO A 63 4.48 18.40 -18.12
N ALA A 64 3.34 19.07 -18.29
CA ALA A 64 2.64 19.19 -19.58
C ALA A 64 3.25 20.20 -20.54
N SER A 65 4.17 21.06 -20.06
CA SER A 65 4.83 22.09 -20.87
C SER A 65 6.02 21.50 -21.63
N ARG A 66 5.88 21.37 -22.95
CA ARG A 66 6.88 20.70 -23.81
C ARG A 66 7.90 21.64 -24.46
N SER A 67 7.80 22.96 -24.27
CA SER A 67 8.56 23.97 -25.02
C SER A 67 9.75 24.56 -24.27
N HIS A 68 10.01 24.16 -23.01
CA HIS A 68 11.08 24.74 -22.19
C HIS A 68 11.58 23.77 -21.10
N MET A 69 12.79 24.03 -20.62
CA MET A 69 13.53 23.18 -19.66
C MET A 69 12.76 22.88 -18.37
N TYR A 70 12.01 23.84 -17.82
CA TYR A 70 11.23 23.60 -16.60
C TYR A 70 10.19 22.50 -16.77
N GLY A 71 9.51 22.46 -17.93
CA GLY A 71 8.56 21.39 -18.23
C GLY A 71 9.26 20.04 -18.41
N TRP A 72 10.39 20.01 -19.11
CA TRP A 72 11.15 18.76 -19.34
C TRP A 72 11.71 18.19 -18.04
N SER A 73 12.24 19.05 -17.14
CA SER A 73 12.71 18.61 -15.83
C SER A 73 11.58 17.99 -15.00
N ALA A 74 10.41 18.63 -15.00
CA ALA A 74 9.24 18.12 -14.29
C ALA A 74 8.71 16.81 -14.89
N GLU A 75 8.68 16.70 -16.24
CA GLU A 75 8.28 15.46 -16.93
C GLU A 75 9.25 14.31 -16.60
N ALA A 76 10.55 14.58 -16.64
CA ALA A 76 11.58 13.58 -16.29
C ALA A 76 11.40 13.06 -14.85
N ALA A 77 11.14 13.94 -13.89
CA ALA A 77 10.90 13.55 -12.51
C ALA A 77 9.62 12.72 -12.33
N VAL A 78 8.56 13.04 -13.06
CA VAL A 78 7.30 12.27 -13.06
C VAL A 78 7.53 10.86 -13.62
N GLU A 79 8.27 10.72 -14.71
CA GLU A 79 8.55 9.41 -15.31
C GLU A 79 9.55 8.58 -14.49
N GLU A 80 10.56 9.19 -13.87
CA GLU A 80 11.44 8.54 -12.90
C GLU A 80 10.64 7.96 -11.73
N ALA A 81 9.76 8.76 -11.13
CA ALA A 81 8.90 8.33 -10.03
C ALA A 81 7.96 7.19 -10.45
N ARG A 82 7.41 7.27 -11.67
CA ARG A 82 6.56 6.21 -12.24
C ARG A 82 7.32 4.89 -12.39
N ALA A 83 8.58 4.95 -12.81
CA ALA A 83 9.44 3.78 -12.90
C ALA A 83 9.73 3.16 -11.53
N HIS A 84 9.94 3.98 -10.48
CA HIS A 84 10.15 3.49 -9.13
C HIS A 84 8.90 2.79 -8.56
N VAL A 85 7.71 3.37 -8.76
CA VAL A 85 6.44 2.74 -8.36
C VAL A 85 6.27 1.40 -9.08
N ALA A 86 6.44 1.37 -10.39
CA ALA A 86 6.33 0.16 -11.19
C ALA A 86 7.34 -0.92 -10.74
N ALA A 87 8.58 -0.52 -10.44
CA ALA A 87 9.63 -1.44 -10.02
C ALA A 87 9.38 -2.10 -8.66
N LEU A 88 8.71 -1.41 -7.71
CA LEU A 88 8.35 -2.00 -6.41
C LEU A 88 7.30 -3.11 -6.57
N VAL A 89 6.37 -2.95 -7.50
CA VAL A 89 5.20 -3.83 -7.63
C VAL A 89 5.31 -4.80 -8.84
N GLY A 90 6.43 -4.83 -9.55
CA GLY A 90 6.64 -5.69 -10.72
C GLY A 90 5.70 -5.37 -11.88
N ALA A 91 5.55 -4.09 -12.24
CA ALA A 91 4.70 -3.60 -13.32
C ALA A 91 5.49 -2.87 -14.42
N ASP A 92 4.87 -2.69 -15.59
CA ASP A 92 5.36 -1.75 -16.62
C ASP A 92 5.00 -0.32 -16.18
N PRO A 93 5.92 0.66 -16.24
CA PRO A 93 5.60 2.05 -15.89
C PRO A 93 4.39 2.61 -16.63
N ARG A 94 4.12 2.13 -17.84
CA ARG A 94 2.95 2.52 -18.63
C ARG A 94 1.61 2.01 -18.07
N GLU A 95 1.61 1.16 -17.05
CA GLU A 95 0.43 0.64 -16.36
C GLU A 95 0.11 1.45 -15.10
N ILE A 96 0.98 2.38 -14.70
CA ILE A 96 0.79 3.25 -13.55
C ILE A 96 0.10 4.55 -13.97
N ILE A 97 -0.97 4.91 -13.26
CA ILE A 97 -1.78 6.13 -13.44
C ILE A 97 -1.76 6.90 -12.13
N TRP A 98 -1.33 8.16 -12.16
CA TRP A 98 -1.29 9.02 -10.97
C TRP A 98 -2.68 9.46 -10.55
N THR A 99 -2.93 9.43 -9.25
CA THR A 99 -4.17 9.88 -8.58
C THR A 99 -3.82 10.66 -7.32
N SER A 100 -4.82 11.23 -6.66
CA SER A 100 -4.60 11.96 -5.40
C SER A 100 -4.49 11.08 -4.14
N GLY A 101 -4.62 9.74 -4.30
CA GLY A 101 -4.56 8.77 -3.20
C GLY A 101 -5.42 7.54 -3.46
N ALA A 102 -5.44 6.62 -2.49
CA ALA A 102 -6.17 5.36 -2.63
C ALA A 102 -7.67 5.56 -2.87
N THR A 103 -8.29 6.53 -2.24
CA THR A 103 -9.73 6.80 -2.41
C THR A 103 -10.06 7.15 -3.86
N GLU A 104 -9.29 8.02 -4.51
CA GLU A 104 -9.48 8.32 -5.93
C GLU A 104 -9.18 7.11 -6.81
N SER A 105 -8.09 6.38 -6.52
CA SER A 105 -7.73 5.17 -7.25
C SER A 105 -8.84 4.11 -7.21
N ASN A 106 -9.42 3.85 -6.03
CA ASN A 106 -10.53 2.91 -5.87
C ASN A 106 -11.78 3.37 -6.64
N ASN A 107 -12.12 4.66 -6.58
CA ASN A 107 -13.23 5.21 -7.36
C ASN A 107 -13.02 5.09 -8.86
N LEU A 108 -11.82 5.44 -9.36
CA LEU A 108 -11.47 5.30 -10.78
C LEU A 108 -11.51 3.84 -11.22
N ALA A 109 -10.98 2.93 -10.43
CA ALA A 109 -10.99 1.49 -10.71
C ALA A 109 -12.41 0.94 -10.78
N LEU A 110 -13.18 1.10 -9.70
CA LEU A 110 -14.50 0.48 -9.56
C LEU A 110 -15.53 1.13 -10.48
N LYS A 111 -15.68 2.46 -10.44
CA LYS A 111 -16.62 3.19 -11.29
C LYS A 111 -16.23 3.09 -12.76
N GLY A 112 -14.93 3.28 -13.05
CA GLY A 112 -14.43 3.23 -14.41
C GLY A 112 -14.62 1.85 -15.06
N ALA A 113 -14.33 0.77 -14.34
CA ALA A 113 -14.57 -0.59 -14.82
C ALA A 113 -16.06 -0.90 -14.94
N ALA A 114 -16.85 -0.62 -13.91
CA ALA A 114 -18.29 -0.87 -13.92
C ALA A 114 -18.97 -0.19 -15.11
N GLN A 115 -18.70 1.10 -15.35
CA GLN A 115 -19.27 1.85 -16.47
C GLN A 115 -18.83 1.33 -17.82
N PHE A 116 -17.53 0.97 -17.97
CA PHE A 116 -17.03 0.45 -19.23
C PHE A 116 -17.61 -0.93 -19.57
N TYR A 117 -17.71 -1.82 -18.58
CA TYR A 117 -18.15 -3.21 -18.77
C TYR A 117 -19.66 -3.44 -18.56
N LYS A 118 -20.47 -2.40 -18.30
CA LYS A 118 -21.90 -2.50 -17.99
C LYS A 118 -22.77 -3.25 -19.01
N THR A 119 -22.30 -3.35 -20.26
CA THR A 119 -23.00 -4.11 -21.31
C THR A 119 -22.76 -5.63 -21.19
N LYS A 120 -21.74 -6.07 -20.44
CA LYS A 120 -21.44 -7.49 -20.18
C LYS A 120 -22.21 -8.00 -18.94
N GLY A 121 -22.53 -7.11 -18.01
CA GLY A 121 -23.19 -7.45 -16.77
C GLY A 121 -23.21 -6.26 -15.80
N LYS A 122 -23.88 -6.44 -14.66
CA LYS A 122 -24.04 -5.38 -13.66
C LYS A 122 -23.81 -5.88 -12.24
N HIS A 123 -23.22 -7.06 -12.06
CA HIS A 123 -22.94 -7.60 -10.74
C HIS A 123 -21.49 -7.40 -10.33
N ILE A 124 -21.29 -6.98 -9.08
CA ILE A 124 -20.00 -6.71 -8.45
C ILE A 124 -19.89 -7.59 -7.20
N ILE A 125 -18.72 -8.16 -6.95
CA ILE A 125 -18.45 -8.88 -5.69
C ILE A 125 -17.37 -8.12 -4.94
N THR A 126 -17.58 -7.89 -3.65
CA THR A 126 -16.60 -7.32 -2.74
C THR A 126 -16.70 -7.95 -1.35
N VAL A 127 -15.89 -7.51 -0.39
CA VAL A 127 -15.83 -8.06 0.97
C VAL A 127 -16.41 -7.06 1.97
N LYS A 128 -17.09 -7.53 3.00
CA LYS A 128 -17.67 -6.64 4.04
C LYS A 128 -16.61 -5.84 4.80
N THR A 129 -15.40 -6.34 4.89
CA THR A 129 -14.28 -5.74 5.62
C THR A 129 -13.38 -4.85 4.75
N GLU A 130 -13.81 -4.52 3.54
CA GLU A 130 -13.12 -3.54 2.69
C GLU A 130 -13.11 -2.14 3.33
N HIS A 131 -12.14 -1.33 2.92
CA HIS A 131 -12.11 0.08 3.29
C HIS A 131 -13.36 0.83 2.77
N LYS A 132 -13.81 1.86 3.49
CA LYS A 132 -14.98 2.69 3.09
C LYS A 132 -14.89 3.22 1.66
N ALA A 133 -13.68 3.54 1.17
CA ALA A 133 -13.49 3.99 -0.22
C ALA A 133 -13.94 2.94 -1.27
N VAL A 134 -13.92 1.65 -0.93
CA VAL A 134 -14.47 0.57 -1.76
C VAL A 134 -15.96 0.39 -1.48
N LEU A 135 -16.35 0.20 -0.21
CA LEU A 135 -17.73 -0.08 0.18
C LEU A 135 -18.70 1.02 -0.28
N ASP A 136 -18.35 2.29 -0.02
CA ASP A 136 -19.24 3.40 -0.39
C ASP A 136 -19.29 3.62 -1.91
N THR A 137 -18.18 3.32 -2.61
CA THR A 137 -18.16 3.33 -4.09
C THR A 137 -19.05 2.23 -4.66
N VAL A 138 -19.03 1.03 -4.09
CA VAL A 138 -19.93 -0.08 -4.53
C VAL A 138 -21.37 0.26 -4.23
N ARG A 139 -21.70 0.81 -3.04
CA ARG A 139 -23.05 1.27 -2.71
C ARG A 139 -23.56 2.36 -3.67
N GLU A 140 -22.67 3.26 -4.11
CA GLU A 140 -23.03 4.24 -5.13
C GLU A 140 -23.31 3.59 -6.48
N LEU A 141 -22.57 2.57 -6.87
CA LEU A 141 -22.86 1.79 -8.08
C LEU A 141 -24.20 1.07 -7.98
N GLU A 142 -24.60 0.56 -6.80
CA GLU A 142 -25.93 -0.01 -6.58
C GLU A 142 -27.03 1.02 -6.81
N ARG A 143 -26.87 2.28 -6.36
CA ARG A 143 -27.83 3.37 -6.58
C ARG A 143 -28.04 3.69 -8.06
N VAL A 144 -27.02 3.45 -8.89
CA VAL A 144 -27.12 3.69 -10.34
C VAL A 144 -27.43 2.42 -11.15
N GLY A 145 -27.90 1.37 -10.48
CA GLY A 145 -28.50 0.18 -11.09
C GLY A 145 -27.55 -1.01 -11.32
N PHE A 146 -26.44 -1.07 -10.59
CA PHE A 146 -25.66 -2.30 -10.43
C PHE A 146 -26.20 -3.11 -9.25
N SER A 147 -25.77 -4.34 -9.11
CA SER A 147 -26.01 -5.18 -7.93
C SER A 147 -24.70 -5.62 -7.31
N ALA A 148 -24.67 -5.83 -6.00
CA ALA A 148 -23.45 -6.25 -5.32
C ALA A 148 -23.69 -7.44 -4.40
N THR A 149 -22.66 -8.30 -4.29
CA THR A 149 -22.54 -9.31 -3.24
C THR A 149 -21.36 -8.93 -2.34
N TYR A 150 -21.63 -8.85 -1.03
CA TYR A 150 -20.64 -8.56 0.00
C TYR A 150 -20.29 -9.86 0.73
N LEU A 151 -19.11 -10.42 0.43
CA LEU A 151 -18.66 -11.65 1.07
C LEU A 151 -18.35 -11.41 2.55
N GLU A 152 -18.74 -12.34 3.39
CA GLU A 152 -18.35 -12.40 4.80
C GLU A 152 -17.02 -13.12 4.90
N PRO A 153 -15.94 -12.51 5.45
CA PRO A 153 -14.72 -13.25 5.70
C PRO A 153 -14.94 -14.31 6.80
N GLN A 154 -14.08 -15.32 6.82
CA GLN A 154 -14.04 -16.28 7.91
C GLN A 154 -13.57 -15.63 9.22
N ASP A 155 -13.70 -16.31 10.35
CA ASP A 155 -13.31 -15.81 11.68
C ASP A 155 -11.84 -15.38 11.76
N ASN A 156 -10.98 -15.97 10.94
CA ASN A 156 -9.58 -15.59 10.81
C ASN A 156 -9.35 -14.39 9.88
N GLY A 157 -10.40 -13.82 9.29
CA GLY A 157 -10.36 -12.66 8.40
C GLY A 157 -10.07 -12.96 6.93
N LEU A 158 -9.87 -14.23 6.55
CA LEU A 158 -9.60 -14.65 5.17
C LEU A 158 -10.90 -14.87 4.39
N ILE A 159 -10.80 -14.68 3.07
CA ILE A 159 -11.78 -15.14 2.09
C ILE A 159 -11.23 -16.38 1.39
N THR A 160 -12.09 -17.38 1.15
CA THR A 160 -11.69 -18.53 0.35
C THR A 160 -12.10 -18.38 -1.12
N VAL A 161 -11.39 -19.08 -1.98
CA VAL A 161 -11.69 -19.13 -3.42
C VAL A 161 -13.06 -19.75 -3.66
N GLU A 162 -13.44 -20.74 -2.87
CA GLU A 162 -14.75 -21.42 -2.93
C GLU A 162 -15.89 -20.48 -2.57
N GLN A 163 -15.73 -19.63 -1.54
CA GLN A 163 -16.72 -18.60 -1.20
C GLN A 163 -16.92 -17.61 -2.36
N LEU A 164 -15.81 -17.16 -2.97
CA LEU A 164 -15.87 -16.27 -4.12
C LEU A 164 -16.53 -16.96 -5.31
N GLU A 165 -16.14 -18.22 -5.65
CA GLU A 165 -16.69 -18.95 -6.78
C GLU A 165 -18.19 -19.17 -6.65
N ALA A 166 -18.68 -19.50 -5.45
CA ALA A 166 -20.09 -19.67 -5.16
C ALA A 166 -20.92 -18.37 -5.31
N ALA A 167 -20.28 -17.21 -5.18
CA ALA A 167 -20.92 -15.89 -5.34
C ALA A 167 -20.93 -15.40 -6.79
N ILE A 168 -20.13 -15.99 -7.68
CA ILE A 168 -20.06 -15.59 -9.09
C ILE A 168 -21.38 -15.90 -9.82
N ARG A 169 -21.88 -14.92 -10.54
CA ARG A 169 -23.09 -15.00 -11.37
C ARG A 169 -22.74 -14.79 -12.84
N PRO A 170 -23.62 -15.18 -13.79
CA PRO A 170 -23.38 -14.94 -15.22
C PRO A 170 -23.17 -13.46 -15.59
N ASP A 171 -23.71 -12.54 -14.80
CA ASP A 171 -23.62 -11.09 -14.98
C ASP A 171 -22.55 -10.43 -14.08
N THR A 172 -21.68 -11.22 -13.42
CA THR A 172 -20.55 -10.70 -12.64
C THR A 172 -19.47 -10.13 -13.55
N ILE A 173 -19.14 -8.85 -13.38
CA ILE A 173 -18.13 -8.15 -14.21
C ILE A 173 -16.89 -7.73 -13.42
N LEU A 174 -17.02 -7.60 -12.11
CA LEU A 174 -15.96 -7.03 -11.26
C LEU A 174 -15.93 -7.72 -9.89
N VAL A 175 -14.74 -8.07 -9.46
CA VAL A 175 -14.42 -8.50 -8.09
C VAL A 175 -13.45 -7.51 -7.50
N SER A 176 -13.67 -7.11 -6.24
CA SER A 176 -12.77 -6.22 -5.50
C SER A 176 -12.47 -6.82 -4.13
N VAL A 177 -11.19 -7.15 -3.89
CA VAL A 177 -10.69 -7.71 -2.62
C VAL A 177 -9.38 -7.01 -2.27
N MET A 178 -9.30 -6.41 -1.07
CA MET A 178 -8.08 -5.77 -0.59
C MET A 178 -6.98 -6.80 -0.34
N LEU A 179 -5.72 -6.44 -0.60
CA LEU A 179 -4.59 -7.32 -0.34
C LEU A 179 -4.33 -7.50 1.16
N VAL A 180 -4.35 -6.40 1.89
CA VAL A 180 -4.08 -6.37 3.34
C VAL A 180 -5.19 -5.62 4.04
N ASN A 181 -5.84 -6.26 5.00
CA ASN A 181 -6.86 -5.61 5.80
C ASN A 181 -6.25 -4.54 6.73
N ASN A 182 -6.84 -3.34 6.71
CA ASN A 182 -6.31 -2.18 7.43
C ASN A 182 -6.47 -2.26 8.95
N GLU A 183 -7.38 -3.10 9.47
CA GLU A 183 -7.63 -3.26 10.91
C GLU A 183 -6.82 -4.42 11.48
N ILE A 184 -7.01 -5.62 10.95
CA ILE A 184 -6.42 -6.84 11.50
C ILE A 184 -5.15 -7.29 10.80
N GLY A 185 -4.71 -6.60 9.72
CA GLY A 185 -3.45 -6.86 9.03
C GLY A 185 -3.39 -8.17 8.22
N VAL A 186 -4.50 -8.87 8.07
CA VAL A 186 -4.55 -10.16 7.35
C VAL A 186 -4.32 -9.95 5.85
N VAL A 187 -3.49 -10.82 5.25
CA VAL A 187 -3.12 -10.83 3.83
C VAL A 187 -4.01 -11.80 3.07
N GLN A 188 -4.77 -11.32 2.11
CA GLN A 188 -5.69 -12.13 1.30
C GLN A 188 -4.96 -12.91 0.19
N PRO A 189 -5.46 -14.08 -0.22
CA PRO A 189 -4.86 -14.94 -1.25
C PRO A 189 -5.15 -14.41 -2.68
N ILE A 190 -4.67 -13.20 -3.01
CA ILE A 190 -5.04 -12.49 -4.24
C ILE A 190 -4.62 -13.22 -5.52
N ASP A 191 -3.58 -14.04 -5.49
CA ASP A 191 -3.14 -14.78 -6.67
C ASP A 191 -4.18 -15.86 -7.05
N ALA A 192 -4.66 -16.62 -6.09
CA ALA A 192 -5.71 -17.62 -6.31
C ALA A 192 -7.05 -16.97 -6.72
N ILE A 193 -7.42 -15.84 -6.10
CA ILE A 193 -8.58 -15.04 -6.49
C ILE A 193 -8.42 -14.53 -7.92
N GLY A 194 -7.24 -14.03 -8.28
CA GLY A 194 -6.93 -13.51 -9.61
C GLY A 194 -7.02 -14.59 -10.70
N GLU A 195 -6.51 -15.79 -10.42
CA GLU A 195 -6.64 -16.94 -11.35
C GLU A 195 -8.10 -17.32 -11.59
N LEU A 196 -8.92 -17.37 -10.54
CA LEU A 196 -10.35 -17.62 -10.66
C LEU A 196 -11.02 -16.54 -11.50
N CYS A 197 -10.82 -15.25 -11.17
CA CYS A 197 -11.41 -14.13 -11.92
C CYS A 197 -11.00 -14.16 -13.40
N ARG A 198 -9.72 -14.41 -13.68
CA ARG A 198 -9.18 -14.52 -15.03
C ARG A 198 -9.81 -15.67 -15.81
N SER A 199 -10.00 -16.83 -15.19
CA SER A 199 -10.64 -18.00 -15.81
C SER A 199 -12.10 -17.74 -16.21
N LYS A 200 -12.79 -16.87 -15.46
CA LYS A 200 -14.20 -16.49 -15.69
C LYS A 200 -14.35 -15.21 -16.54
N GLY A 201 -13.24 -14.55 -16.92
CA GLY A 201 -13.28 -13.30 -17.69
C GLY A 201 -13.81 -12.10 -16.91
N ILE A 202 -13.68 -12.13 -15.59
CA ILE A 202 -14.10 -11.08 -14.63
C ILE A 202 -12.91 -10.18 -14.33
N ILE A 203 -13.12 -8.87 -14.27
CA ILE A 203 -12.10 -7.88 -13.87
C ILE A 203 -11.82 -8.03 -12.37
N PHE A 204 -10.55 -8.10 -11.99
CA PHE A 204 -10.13 -8.17 -10.59
C PHE A 204 -9.41 -6.90 -10.16
N HIS A 205 -10.02 -6.18 -9.22
CA HIS A 205 -9.45 -5.03 -8.53
C HIS A 205 -8.95 -5.43 -7.15
N CYS A 206 -7.79 -4.88 -6.75
CA CYS A 206 -7.19 -5.10 -5.44
C CYS A 206 -6.78 -3.78 -4.80
N ASP A 207 -7.33 -3.44 -3.63
CA ASP A 207 -6.82 -2.33 -2.82
C ASP A 207 -5.54 -2.78 -2.08
N ALA A 208 -4.40 -2.22 -2.46
CA ALA A 208 -3.10 -2.52 -1.88
C ALA A 208 -2.54 -1.36 -1.02
N ALA A 209 -3.40 -0.44 -0.56
CA ALA A 209 -2.98 0.72 0.22
C ALA A 209 -2.21 0.38 1.50
N GLN A 210 -2.48 -0.79 2.09
CA GLN A 210 -1.77 -1.29 3.28
C GLN A 210 -0.59 -2.23 2.94
N ALA A 211 -0.39 -2.59 1.67
CA ALA A 211 0.53 -3.66 1.28
C ALA A 211 1.89 -3.16 0.79
N THR A 212 1.95 -1.99 0.14
CA THR A 212 3.18 -1.46 -0.47
C THR A 212 4.30 -1.28 0.54
N GLY A 213 5.49 -1.82 0.25
CA GLY A 213 6.64 -1.80 1.14
C GLY A 213 6.53 -2.67 2.39
N LYS A 214 5.55 -3.59 2.44
CA LYS A 214 5.27 -4.45 3.60
C LYS A 214 5.06 -5.91 3.23
N VAL A 215 4.59 -6.17 2.00
CA VAL A 215 4.51 -7.51 1.39
C VAL A 215 4.99 -7.43 -0.06
N HIS A 216 5.54 -8.53 -0.54
CA HIS A 216 5.97 -8.60 -1.94
C HIS A 216 4.76 -8.61 -2.88
N ILE A 217 4.80 -7.76 -3.88
CA ILE A 217 3.82 -7.68 -4.96
C ILE A 217 4.53 -7.89 -6.29
N ASN A 218 4.03 -8.80 -7.13
CA ASN A 218 4.54 -9.02 -8.47
C ASN A 218 3.40 -9.07 -9.49
N LEU A 219 3.08 -7.91 -10.08
CA LEU A 219 1.98 -7.76 -11.03
C LEU A 219 2.26 -8.36 -12.41
N GLU A 220 3.51 -8.65 -12.73
CA GLU A 220 3.85 -9.41 -13.94
C GLU A 220 3.35 -10.86 -13.84
N GLN A 221 3.47 -11.46 -12.66
CA GLN A 221 3.08 -12.85 -12.42
C GLN A 221 1.63 -12.99 -11.98
N SER A 222 1.12 -12.07 -11.16
CA SER A 222 -0.26 -12.12 -10.65
C SER A 222 -1.29 -11.89 -11.77
N LYS A 223 -2.56 -12.22 -11.51
CA LYS A 223 -3.68 -11.97 -12.44
C LYS A 223 -4.57 -10.80 -12.00
N VAL A 224 -4.04 -9.92 -11.15
CA VAL A 224 -4.73 -8.68 -10.78
C VAL A 224 -4.82 -7.76 -12.00
N ASP A 225 -5.97 -7.18 -12.26
CA ASP A 225 -6.22 -6.28 -13.40
C ASP A 225 -6.08 -4.80 -13.04
N LEU A 226 -6.47 -4.46 -11.82
CA LEU A 226 -6.43 -3.11 -11.25
C LEU A 226 -5.88 -3.18 -9.82
N MET A 227 -4.93 -2.33 -9.47
CA MET A 227 -4.40 -2.29 -8.10
C MET A 227 -4.20 -0.85 -7.63
N THR A 228 -4.70 -0.56 -6.45
CA THR A 228 -4.66 0.76 -5.83
C THR A 228 -3.48 0.91 -4.89
N PHE A 229 -2.77 2.06 -4.99
CA PHE A 229 -1.65 2.43 -4.13
C PHE A 229 -1.81 3.82 -3.54
N THR A 230 -1.17 4.04 -2.37
CA THR A 230 -1.05 5.37 -1.75
C THR A 230 0.34 5.58 -1.18
N ALA A 231 0.82 6.82 -1.18
CA ALA A 231 2.17 7.11 -0.68
C ALA A 231 2.24 7.20 0.84
N HIS A 232 1.22 7.80 1.49
CA HIS A 232 1.30 8.19 2.90
C HIS A 232 1.26 7.02 3.91
N LYS A 233 1.14 5.78 3.44
CA LYS A 233 1.26 4.55 4.23
C LYS A 233 2.59 3.82 3.99
N THR A 234 3.45 4.42 3.13
CA THR A 234 4.78 3.92 2.78
C THR A 234 5.80 5.03 2.93
N TYR A 235 5.69 5.83 4.00
CA TYR A 235 6.56 6.96 4.35
C TYR A 235 6.68 8.04 3.26
N GLY A 236 5.69 8.11 2.36
CA GLY A 236 5.54 9.14 1.35
C GLY A 236 4.56 10.25 1.76
N PRO A 237 4.39 11.28 0.91
CA PRO A 237 3.49 12.39 1.20
C PRO A 237 2.02 11.99 1.09
N LYS A 238 1.16 12.67 1.88
CA LYS A 238 -0.30 12.67 1.68
C LYS A 238 -0.67 13.37 0.37
N GLY A 239 -1.83 13.04 -0.18
CA GLY A 239 -2.37 13.71 -1.37
C GLY A 239 -1.85 13.16 -2.70
N ILE A 240 -1.18 12.02 -2.70
CA ILE A 240 -0.74 11.30 -3.90
C ILE A 240 -0.93 9.80 -3.75
N GLY A 241 -1.35 9.16 -4.83
CA GLY A 241 -1.46 7.73 -4.99
C GLY A 241 -1.32 7.34 -6.46
N ALA A 242 -1.51 6.06 -6.74
CA ALA A 242 -1.48 5.55 -8.09
C ALA A 242 -2.47 4.39 -8.27
N LEU A 243 -2.94 4.23 -9.48
CA LEU A 243 -3.71 3.07 -9.93
C LEU A 243 -2.89 2.32 -10.98
N TYR A 244 -2.64 1.03 -10.72
CA TYR A 244 -2.19 0.11 -11.74
C TYR A 244 -3.37 -0.29 -12.62
N VAL A 245 -3.19 -0.21 -13.94
CA VAL A 245 -4.18 -0.61 -14.95
C VAL A 245 -3.50 -1.55 -15.94
N ARG A 246 -3.83 -2.83 -15.89
CA ARG A 246 -3.20 -3.88 -16.72
C ARG A 246 -3.36 -3.59 -18.21
N ARG A 247 -2.25 -3.72 -18.94
CA ARG A 247 -2.23 -3.52 -20.40
C ARG A 247 -2.32 -4.82 -21.20
N LYS A 248 -1.97 -5.95 -20.60
CA LYS A 248 -2.01 -7.27 -21.28
C LYS A 248 -2.53 -8.36 -20.33
N PRO A 249 -3.76 -8.88 -20.54
CA PRO A 249 -4.78 -8.39 -21.46
C PRO A 249 -5.20 -6.97 -21.11
N ARG A 250 -5.66 -6.21 -22.12
CA ARG A 250 -5.96 -4.79 -21.90
C ARG A 250 -7.23 -4.60 -21.11
N VAL A 251 -7.10 -4.00 -19.94
CA VAL A 251 -8.21 -3.47 -19.14
C VAL A 251 -8.56 -2.06 -19.60
N ARG A 252 -9.84 -1.74 -19.64
CA ARG A 252 -10.34 -0.42 -19.99
C ARG A 252 -11.18 0.16 -18.87
N LEU A 253 -11.06 1.46 -18.69
CA LEU A 253 -11.80 2.23 -17.71
C LEU A 253 -12.44 3.43 -18.36
N GLU A 254 -13.59 3.85 -17.86
CA GLU A 254 -14.15 5.17 -18.12
C GLU A 254 -13.54 6.18 -17.14
N ALA A 255 -13.02 7.29 -17.68
CA ALA A 255 -12.47 8.37 -16.87
C ALA A 255 -13.55 8.97 -15.95
N GLN A 256 -13.15 9.26 -14.70
CA GLN A 256 -14.04 9.93 -13.73
C GLN A 256 -13.80 11.44 -13.69
N MET A 257 -12.62 11.90 -14.10
CA MET A 257 -12.24 13.30 -14.17
C MET A 257 -11.84 13.66 -15.59
N HIS A 258 -12.55 14.62 -16.18
CA HIS A 258 -12.36 15.05 -17.57
C HIS A 258 -11.58 16.39 -17.59
N GLY A 259 -10.81 16.63 -18.65
CA GLY A 259 -9.99 17.84 -18.81
C GLY A 259 -8.87 17.65 -19.83
N GLY A 260 -7.66 18.10 -19.56
CA GLY A 260 -6.53 18.16 -20.50
C GLY A 260 -5.94 16.83 -20.98
N GLY A 261 -6.58 15.68 -20.73
CA GLY A 261 -6.14 14.38 -21.25
C GLY A 261 -4.90 13.80 -20.59
N HIS A 262 -4.52 14.30 -19.41
CA HIS A 262 -3.40 13.76 -18.64
C HIS A 262 -3.62 12.27 -18.30
N GLU A 263 -2.56 11.60 -17.90
CA GLU A 263 -2.58 10.18 -17.53
C GLU A 263 -3.31 9.31 -18.59
N ARG A 264 -2.96 9.52 -19.85
CA ARG A 264 -3.52 8.80 -21.02
C ARG A 264 -5.04 8.94 -21.15
N GLY A 265 -5.59 10.05 -20.67
CA GLY A 265 -7.03 10.33 -20.69
C GLY A 265 -7.82 9.69 -19.57
N LEU A 266 -7.17 8.92 -18.68
CA LEU A 266 -7.86 8.25 -17.56
C LEU A 266 -8.04 9.15 -16.34
N ARG A 267 -7.11 10.12 -16.15
CA ARG A 267 -7.17 11.06 -15.01
C ARG A 267 -6.62 12.42 -15.41
N SER A 268 -7.47 13.36 -15.62
CA SER A 268 -7.10 14.72 -16.00
C SER A 268 -6.77 15.58 -14.77
N GLY A 269 -5.87 16.55 -14.94
CA GLY A 269 -5.43 17.50 -13.92
C GLY A 269 -3.92 17.66 -13.94
N THR A 270 -3.42 18.87 -13.67
CA THR A 270 -1.99 19.15 -13.60
C THR A 270 -1.33 18.22 -12.56
N LEU A 271 -0.28 17.54 -12.98
CA LEU A 271 0.41 16.58 -12.12
C LEU A 271 1.21 17.31 -11.02
N PRO A 272 1.04 16.94 -9.75
CA PRO A 272 1.76 17.56 -8.62
C PRO A 272 3.18 16.97 -8.53
N THR A 273 4.12 17.48 -9.32
CA THR A 273 5.47 16.93 -9.51
C THR A 273 6.18 16.65 -8.18
N HIS A 274 6.08 17.56 -7.20
CA HIS A 274 6.70 17.39 -5.89
C HIS A 274 6.15 16.17 -5.12
N GLN A 275 4.83 15.94 -5.15
CA GLN A 275 4.23 14.77 -4.49
C GLN A 275 4.53 13.47 -5.23
N ILE A 276 4.54 13.52 -6.55
CA ILE A 276 4.89 12.37 -7.41
C ILE A 276 6.34 11.96 -7.16
N ALA A 277 7.28 12.93 -7.16
CA ALA A 277 8.68 12.67 -6.84
C ALA A 277 8.84 12.06 -5.43
N GLY A 278 8.07 12.57 -4.45
CA GLY A 278 8.04 12.01 -3.10
C GLY A 278 7.50 10.58 -3.05
N MET A 279 6.41 10.26 -3.77
CA MET A 279 5.91 8.89 -3.85
C MET A 279 6.91 7.95 -4.52
N GLY A 280 7.54 8.40 -5.62
CA GLY A 280 8.56 7.62 -6.32
C GLY A 280 9.74 7.29 -5.42
N GLU A 281 10.26 8.27 -4.67
CA GLU A 281 11.36 8.06 -3.73
C GLU A 281 10.98 7.14 -2.56
N ALA A 282 9.78 7.31 -1.98
CA ALA A 282 9.29 6.43 -0.92
C ALA A 282 9.20 4.96 -1.39
N PHE A 283 8.75 4.74 -2.63
CA PHE A 283 8.65 3.40 -3.19
C PHE A 283 10.02 2.81 -3.59
N ARG A 284 10.97 3.66 -4.00
CA ARG A 284 12.36 3.25 -4.23
C ARG A 284 13.02 2.77 -2.94
N ILE A 285 12.92 3.55 -1.87
CA ILE A 285 13.43 3.21 -0.54
C ILE A 285 12.76 1.93 -0.03
N ALA A 286 11.44 1.84 -0.14
CA ALA A 286 10.71 0.64 0.27
C ALA A 286 11.19 -0.61 -0.47
N LYS A 287 11.51 -0.51 -1.76
CA LYS A 287 12.06 -1.64 -2.53
C LYS A 287 13.42 -2.11 -2.01
N GLU A 288 14.26 -1.17 -1.58
CA GLU A 288 15.62 -1.47 -1.11
C GLU A 288 15.64 -2.00 0.32
N GLU A 289 14.75 -1.50 1.19
CA GLU A 289 14.79 -1.75 2.63
C GLU A 289 13.74 -2.77 3.12
N MET A 290 12.72 -3.11 2.32
CA MET A 290 11.56 -3.90 2.74
C MET A 290 11.94 -5.22 3.40
N ASP A 291 12.88 -5.99 2.85
CA ASP A 291 13.22 -7.32 3.37
C ASP A 291 13.86 -7.22 4.76
N THR A 292 14.73 -6.24 4.97
CA THR A 292 15.35 -5.97 6.26
C THR A 292 14.32 -5.50 7.29
N GLU A 293 13.43 -4.59 6.88
CA GLU A 293 12.37 -4.04 7.73
C GLU A 293 11.33 -5.10 8.09
N ILE A 294 10.94 -5.98 7.18
CA ILE A 294 10.04 -7.11 7.47
C ILE A 294 10.58 -7.95 8.63
N VAL A 295 11.86 -8.33 8.59
CA VAL A 295 12.49 -9.14 9.64
C VAL A 295 12.50 -8.38 10.98
N ARG A 296 12.96 -7.13 10.96
CA ARG A 296 13.07 -6.29 12.16
C ARG A 296 11.71 -6.03 12.81
N ILE A 297 10.73 -5.64 12.03
CA ILE A 297 9.39 -5.27 12.54
C ILE A 297 8.64 -6.52 13.00
N THR A 298 8.76 -7.65 12.30
CA THR A 298 8.18 -8.93 12.73
C THR A 298 8.69 -9.32 14.11
N ALA A 299 10.00 -9.24 14.36
CA ALA A 299 10.58 -9.55 15.67
C ALA A 299 10.04 -8.64 16.79
N LEU A 300 9.85 -7.34 16.52
CA LEU A 300 9.27 -6.40 17.48
C LEU A 300 7.78 -6.69 17.74
N ARG A 301 7.00 -6.96 16.70
CA ARG A 301 5.59 -7.35 16.82
C ARG A 301 5.43 -8.63 17.63
N ASP A 302 6.22 -9.64 17.33
CA ASP A 302 6.13 -10.94 18.00
C ASP A 302 6.53 -10.83 19.47
N ARG A 303 7.53 -9.98 19.79
CA ARG A 303 7.88 -9.64 21.18
C ARG A 303 6.71 -8.98 21.91
N LEU A 304 6.03 -8.02 21.28
CA LEU A 304 4.84 -7.37 21.84
C LEU A 304 3.70 -8.38 22.00
N ALA A 305 3.41 -9.18 20.97
CA ALA A 305 2.37 -10.21 21.02
C ALA A 305 2.61 -11.19 22.18
N LYS A 306 3.85 -11.67 22.36
CA LYS A 306 4.21 -12.57 23.46
C LYS A 306 3.89 -11.94 24.82
N GLY A 307 4.28 -10.69 25.06
CA GLY A 307 4.00 -10.03 26.33
C GLY A 307 2.51 -9.79 26.58
N LEU A 308 1.76 -9.42 25.52
CA LEU A 308 0.30 -9.22 25.65
C LEU A 308 -0.45 -10.52 25.92
N MET A 309 0.00 -11.64 25.37
CA MET A 309 -0.62 -12.96 25.60
C MET A 309 -0.32 -13.56 26.98
N GLU A 310 0.54 -12.93 27.80
CA GLU A 310 0.70 -13.27 29.23
C GLU A 310 -0.42 -12.65 30.10
N ILE A 311 -1.20 -11.72 29.57
CA ILE A 311 -2.37 -11.12 30.22
C ILE A 311 -3.58 -12.03 29.99
N GLU A 312 -4.30 -12.36 31.06
CA GLU A 312 -5.53 -13.16 31.01
C GLU A 312 -6.59 -12.46 30.13
N GLU A 313 -7.37 -13.25 29.40
CA GLU A 313 -8.49 -12.78 28.58
C GLU A 313 -8.09 -11.77 27.45
N VAL A 314 -6.88 -11.91 26.94
CA VAL A 314 -6.41 -11.20 25.73
C VAL A 314 -6.42 -12.15 24.55
N TYR A 315 -6.94 -11.69 23.41
CA TYR A 315 -7.10 -12.48 22.20
C TYR A 315 -6.56 -11.73 20.99
N ILE A 316 -5.83 -12.42 20.11
CA ILE A 316 -5.36 -11.86 18.83
C ILE A 316 -6.46 -12.02 17.79
N ASN A 317 -6.83 -10.95 17.11
CA ASN A 317 -7.82 -10.92 16.05
C ASN A 317 -7.17 -11.18 14.68
N GLY A 318 -7.77 -12.10 13.90
CA GLY A 318 -7.31 -12.45 12.55
C GLY A 318 -6.16 -13.45 12.52
N ASP A 319 -5.87 -13.94 11.31
CA ASP A 319 -4.84 -14.95 11.05
C ASP A 319 -3.43 -14.39 11.35
N MET A 320 -2.61 -15.13 12.11
CA MET A 320 -1.23 -14.73 12.41
C MET A 320 -0.22 -15.22 11.37
N ALA A 321 -0.53 -16.32 10.67
CA ALA A 321 0.36 -16.85 9.64
C ALA A 321 0.31 -16.00 8.36
N ASN A 322 -0.87 -15.47 8.03
CA ASN A 322 -1.10 -14.61 6.88
C ASN A 322 -1.30 -13.15 7.32
N ARG A 323 -0.30 -12.55 7.97
CA ARG A 323 -0.37 -11.19 8.50
C ARG A 323 0.84 -10.35 8.11
N VAL A 324 0.61 -9.07 7.85
CA VAL A 324 1.69 -8.11 7.65
C VAL A 324 2.55 -7.93 8.91
N PRO A 325 3.84 -7.60 8.75
CA PRO A 325 4.77 -7.55 9.89
C PRO A 325 4.38 -6.53 10.96
N HIS A 326 3.86 -5.38 10.58
CA HIS A 326 3.68 -4.19 11.43
C HIS A 326 2.31 -4.09 12.11
N ASN A 327 1.42 -5.06 11.91
CA ASN A 327 0.08 -5.03 12.50
C ASN A 327 -0.05 -6.07 13.60
N LEU A 328 -0.59 -5.66 14.74
CA LEU A 328 -1.06 -6.53 15.82
C LEU A 328 -2.39 -5.98 16.32
N ASN A 329 -3.47 -6.71 16.09
CA ASN A 329 -4.80 -6.36 16.57
C ASN A 329 -5.19 -7.33 17.68
N VAL A 330 -5.53 -6.78 18.85
CA VAL A 330 -5.86 -7.56 20.04
C VAL A 330 -7.15 -7.06 20.68
N SER A 331 -7.90 -7.99 21.26
CA SER A 331 -9.06 -7.71 22.10
C SER A 331 -8.75 -8.01 23.55
N PHE A 332 -9.18 -7.14 24.44
CA PHE A 332 -9.11 -7.30 25.89
C PHE A 332 -10.54 -7.47 26.42
N ASN A 333 -10.86 -8.64 26.97
CA ASN A 333 -12.16 -8.87 27.56
C ASN A 333 -12.25 -8.20 28.94
N TYR A 334 -13.47 -7.91 29.37
CA TYR A 334 -13.79 -7.30 30.66
C TYR A 334 -13.21 -5.91 30.89
N VAL A 335 -12.71 -5.25 29.85
CA VAL A 335 -12.23 -3.86 29.87
C VAL A 335 -13.06 -3.03 28.92
N GLU A 336 -13.57 -1.90 29.40
CA GLU A 336 -14.29 -0.95 28.56
C GLU A 336 -13.28 -0.22 27.65
N GLY A 337 -13.53 -0.24 26.32
CA GLY A 337 -12.56 0.20 25.30
C GLY A 337 -12.14 1.67 25.42
N GLU A 338 -13.08 2.58 25.71
CA GLU A 338 -12.77 4.01 25.88
C GLU A 338 -11.88 4.25 27.10
N SER A 339 -12.14 3.53 28.19
CA SER A 339 -11.32 3.59 29.41
C SER A 339 -9.90 3.09 29.15
N LEU A 340 -9.75 2.01 28.38
CA LEU A 340 -8.43 1.50 27.99
C LEU A 340 -7.66 2.53 27.15
N ILE A 341 -8.30 3.12 26.15
CA ILE A 341 -7.68 4.16 25.30
C ILE A 341 -7.26 5.37 26.14
N MET A 342 -8.08 5.79 27.09
CA MET A 342 -7.75 6.92 27.97
C MET A 342 -6.58 6.63 28.92
N ALA A 343 -6.42 5.36 29.33
CA ALA A 343 -5.34 4.95 30.23
C ALA A 343 -3.97 4.84 29.53
N ILE A 344 -3.96 4.64 28.21
CA ILE A 344 -2.71 4.46 27.41
C ILE A 344 -2.20 5.80 26.86
N LYS A 345 -2.97 6.87 26.92
CA LYS A 345 -2.60 8.21 26.39
C LYS A 345 -1.39 8.82 27.09
#